data_30525e27edd3b443e8c8225e84dcb61c
#
_entry.id   30525e27edd3b443e8c8225e84dcb61c
#
_cell.length_a   1.000
_cell.length_b   1.000
_cell.length_c   1.000
_cell.angle_alpha   90.00
_cell.angle_beta   90.00
_cell.angle_gamma   90.00
#
_symmetry.space_group_name_H-M   'P 1'
#
loop_
_entity.id
_entity.type
_entity.pdbx_description
1 polymer ?
#
loop_
_entity_poly.entity_id
_entity_poly.type
_entity_poly.pdbx_seq_one_letter_code
_entity_poly.pdbx_strand_id
1 'polypeptide(L)'
;RDRCYVICPQNAKRLRDDTPSAKGFIDRGDEVYASVAPSYIANYKGINIEIMRSALKKLGFKDAGETAIGATIVKREYEKLIENRKQSVIISSCCHSVNTLIQKHYPDVLPYLANVISPMQAHGQLIKNQHPGAKVVFIGPCISKKDEVDKYPDYVDCALTFDELNDWMAESGVEFDFSQEDMTGGGRARWFPTRGGIIESMDIDDDFSYFSVDGIEDCMNALEDIRDG
;
A
#
# COMPACT_ATOMS: atom_id res chain seq x y z
N ARG A 1 4.64 6.86 -11.66
CA ARG A 1 5.08 5.74 -12.54
C ARG A 1 4.04 5.40 -13.60
N ASP A 2 2.74 5.54 -13.32
CA ASP A 2 1.64 5.17 -14.22
C ASP A 2 1.61 6.05 -15.48
N ARG A 3 1.99 7.31 -15.39
CA ARG A 3 2.06 8.24 -16.53
C ARG A 3 2.87 7.70 -17.71
N CYS A 4 4.02 7.07 -17.46
CA CYS A 4 4.85 6.51 -18.53
C CYS A 4 4.18 5.34 -19.26
N TYR A 5 3.28 4.62 -18.58
CA TYR A 5 2.49 3.54 -19.17
C TYR A 5 1.33 4.10 -20.00
N VAL A 6 0.56 5.03 -19.40
CA VAL A 6 -0.66 5.58 -20.00
C VAL A 6 -0.34 6.50 -21.21
N ILE A 7 0.76 7.26 -21.16
CA ILE A 7 1.10 8.28 -22.20
C ILE A 7 2.01 7.72 -23.30
N CYS A 8 2.49 6.47 -23.20
CA CYS A 8 3.41 5.92 -24.18
C CYS A 8 2.74 5.78 -25.56
N PRO A 9 3.10 6.60 -26.59
CA PRO A 9 2.40 6.59 -27.88
C PRO A 9 2.67 5.30 -28.66
N GLN A 10 3.70 4.56 -28.29
CA GLN A 10 4.11 3.31 -28.94
C GLN A 10 3.61 2.07 -28.18
N ASN A 11 2.87 2.23 -27.07
CA ASN A 11 2.48 1.14 -26.18
C ASN A 11 3.64 0.20 -25.80
N ALA A 12 4.87 0.75 -25.72
CA ALA A 12 6.10 -0.02 -25.47
C ALA A 12 6.27 -0.44 -24.00
N LYS A 13 5.40 0.03 -23.11
CA LYS A 13 5.44 -0.30 -21.69
C LYS A 13 4.39 -1.35 -21.38
N ARG A 14 4.80 -2.39 -20.68
CA ARG A 14 3.88 -3.41 -20.13
C ARG A 14 4.03 -3.45 -18.62
N LEU A 15 2.94 -3.64 -17.92
CA LEU A 15 2.98 -3.99 -16.50
C LEU A 15 3.34 -5.47 -16.39
N ARG A 16 4.15 -5.81 -15.39
CA ARG A 16 4.41 -7.20 -15.04
C ARG A 16 3.13 -7.77 -14.44
N ASP A 17 2.72 -8.91 -14.92
CA ASP A 17 1.65 -9.67 -14.31
C ASP A 17 2.23 -10.55 -13.20
N ASP A 18 1.80 -10.34 -11.97
CA ASP A 18 2.24 -11.12 -10.80
C ASP A 18 1.22 -12.21 -10.40
N THR A 19 0.10 -12.34 -11.13
CA THR A 19 -0.91 -13.40 -10.90
C THR A 19 -0.30 -14.80 -10.93
N PRO A 20 0.62 -15.16 -11.88
CA PRO A 20 1.25 -16.46 -11.87
C PRO A 20 2.05 -16.76 -10.59
N SER A 21 2.66 -15.74 -9.98
CA SER A 21 3.38 -15.90 -8.72
C SER A 21 2.44 -16.21 -7.56
N ALA A 22 1.33 -15.47 -7.46
CA ALA A 22 0.32 -15.69 -6.43
C ALA A 22 -0.35 -17.06 -6.56
N LYS A 23 -0.74 -17.45 -7.79
CA LYS A 23 -1.26 -18.80 -8.10
C LYS A 23 -0.23 -19.87 -7.71
N GLY A 24 1.04 -19.67 -8.06
CA GLY A 24 2.11 -20.62 -7.77
C GLY A 24 2.36 -20.83 -6.27
N PHE A 25 2.11 -19.85 -5.40
CA PHE A 25 2.13 -20.07 -3.95
C PHE A 25 1.02 -21.01 -3.51
N ILE A 26 -0.21 -20.77 -3.98
CA ILE A 26 -1.39 -21.59 -3.66
C ILE A 26 -1.23 -23.03 -4.18
N ASP A 27 -0.78 -23.17 -5.42
CA ASP A 27 -0.59 -24.50 -6.07
C ASP A 27 0.45 -25.36 -5.36
N ARG A 28 1.46 -24.73 -4.70
CA ARG A 28 2.43 -25.44 -3.88
C ARG A 28 1.92 -25.82 -2.49
N GLY A 29 0.72 -25.36 -2.12
CA GLY A 29 0.13 -25.59 -0.80
C GLY A 29 0.64 -24.63 0.27
N ASP A 30 1.25 -23.49 -0.11
CA ASP A 30 1.63 -22.45 0.82
C ASP A 30 0.37 -21.83 1.47
N GLU A 31 0.45 -21.43 2.74
CA GLU A 31 -0.60 -20.60 3.35
C GLU A 31 -0.48 -19.17 2.84
N VAL A 32 -1.40 -18.72 2.00
CA VAL A 32 -1.37 -17.41 1.35
C VAL A 32 -2.38 -16.48 1.97
N TYR A 33 -1.92 -15.32 2.44
CA TYR A 33 -2.76 -14.27 3.01
C TYR A 33 -2.77 -13.04 2.11
N ALA A 34 -3.93 -12.40 1.98
CA ALA A 34 -4.06 -11.17 1.21
C ALA A 34 -4.08 -9.93 2.12
N SER A 35 -3.28 -8.91 1.74
CA SER A 35 -3.34 -7.56 2.29
C SER A 35 -4.00 -6.65 1.27
N VAL A 36 -5.27 -6.28 1.49
CA VAL A 36 -6.08 -5.53 0.52
C VAL A 36 -6.03 -4.03 0.81
N ALA A 37 -5.65 -3.22 -0.18
CA ALA A 37 -5.61 -1.77 -0.05
C ALA A 37 -7.01 -1.20 0.22
N PRO A 38 -7.18 -0.23 1.15
CA PRO A 38 -8.50 0.33 1.48
C PRO A 38 -9.24 0.94 0.29
N SER A 39 -8.52 1.33 -0.77
CA SER A 39 -9.08 1.83 -2.02
C SER A 39 -9.96 0.82 -2.77
N TYR A 40 -10.02 -0.44 -2.32
CA TYR A 40 -10.96 -1.43 -2.87
C TYR A 40 -12.41 -0.94 -2.79
N ILE A 41 -12.76 -0.16 -1.77
CA ILE A 41 -14.09 0.42 -1.59
C ILE A 41 -14.49 1.32 -2.76
N ALA A 42 -13.52 2.08 -3.30
CA ALA A 42 -13.76 2.95 -4.47
C ALA A 42 -13.77 2.15 -5.78
N ASN A 43 -13.03 1.05 -5.86
CA ASN A 43 -12.93 0.22 -7.06
C ASN A 43 -14.10 -0.74 -7.21
N TYR A 44 -14.61 -1.27 -6.10
CA TYR A 44 -15.68 -2.29 -6.07
C TYR A 44 -16.90 -1.76 -5.32
N LYS A 45 -17.88 -1.29 -6.06
CA LYS A 45 -19.09 -0.69 -5.49
C LYS A 45 -19.87 -1.71 -4.67
N GLY A 46 -20.14 -1.39 -3.40
CA GLY A 46 -20.93 -2.22 -2.50
C GLY A 46 -20.19 -3.43 -1.90
N ILE A 47 -18.87 -3.54 -2.15
CA ILE A 47 -18.05 -4.60 -1.58
C ILE A 47 -17.47 -4.13 -0.24
N ASN A 48 -17.69 -4.92 0.82
CA ASN A 48 -17.00 -4.79 2.10
C ASN A 48 -15.85 -5.79 2.20
N ILE A 49 -15.07 -5.74 3.29
CA ILE A 49 -13.90 -6.63 3.45
C ILE A 49 -14.31 -8.09 3.59
N GLU A 50 -15.47 -8.41 4.15
CA GLU A 50 -15.93 -9.78 4.32
C GLU A 50 -16.33 -10.41 2.97
N ILE A 51 -16.98 -9.63 2.09
CA ILE A 51 -17.28 -10.04 0.71
C ILE A 51 -15.98 -10.28 -0.06
N MET A 52 -15.01 -9.36 0.05
CA MET A 52 -13.69 -9.50 -0.57
C MET A 52 -12.96 -10.73 -0.04
N ARG A 53 -12.95 -10.94 1.28
CA ARG A 53 -12.35 -12.10 1.94
C ARG A 53 -12.96 -13.40 1.45
N SER A 54 -14.29 -13.47 1.34
CA SER A 54 -14.99 -14.65 0.81
C SER A 54 -14.57 -14.98 -0.62
N ALA A 55 -14.47 -13.99 -1.50
CA ALA A 55 -14.02 -14.18 -2.86
C ALA A 55 -12.57 -14.65 -2.93
N LEU A 56 -11.68 -14.05 -2.14
CA LEU A 56 -10.27 -14.44 -2.08
C LEU A 56 -10.08 -15.87 -1.54
N LYS A 57 -10.89 -16.29 -0.55
CA LYS A 57 -10.89 -17.67 -0.07
C LYS A 57 -11.31 -18.67 -1.17
N LYS A 58 -12.25 -18.31 -2.04
CA LYS A 58 -12.63 -19.14 -3.20
C LYS A 58 -11.49 -19.26 -4.22
N LEU A 59 -10.58 -18.25 -4.30
CA LEU A 59 -9.37 -18.30 -5.12
C LEU A 59 -8.22 -19.10 -4.47
N GLY A 60 -8.39 -19.57 -3.23
CA GLY A 60 -7.40 -20.38 -2.51
C GLY A 60 -6.58 -19.63 -1.46
N PHE A 61 -6.84 -18.35 -1.22
CA PHE A 61 -6.23 -17.64 -0.10
C PHE A 61 -6.72 -18.20 1.24
N LYS A 62 -5.83 -18.28 2.21
CA LYS A 62 -6.15 -18.70 3.58
C LYS A 62 -7.04 -17.70 4.29
N ASP A 63 -6.67 -16.42 4.18
CA ASP A 63 -7.46 -15.31 4.72
C ASP A 63 -7.06 -13.98 4.04
N ALA A 64 -7.84 -12.92 4.32
CA ALA A 64 -7.59 -11.58 3.82
C ALA A 64 -7.91 -10.52 4.86
N GLY A 65 -7.12 -9.45 4.89
CA GLY A 65 -7.35 -8.30 5.76
C GLY A 65 -7.05 -6.98 5.06
N GLU A 66 -7.53 -5.87 5.62
CA GLU A 66 -7.26 -4.54 5.08
C GLU A 66 -5.85 -4.07 5.43
N THR A 67 -5.14 -3.50 4.47
CA THR A 67 -3.85 -2.82 4.69
C THR A 67 -3.98 -1.62 5.65
N ALA A 68 -5.20 -1.14 5.93
CA ALA A 68 -5.49 -0.15 6.96
C ALA A 68 -4.97 -0.55 8.36
N ILE A 69 -4.86 -1.85 8.65
CA ILE A 69 -4.23 -2.36 9.87
C ILE A 69 -2.76 -1.94 9.92
N GLY A 70 -2.03 -2.11 8.83
CA GLY A 70 -0.64 -1.65 8.68
C GLY A 70 -0.53 -0.13 8.74
N ALA A 71 -1.50 0.60 8.20
CA ALA A 71 -1.57 2.06 8.31
C ALA A 71 -1.68 2.52 9.78
N THR A 72 -2.44 1.80 10.61
CA THR A 72 -2.53 2.09 12.05
C THR A 72 -1.18 1.89 12.76
N ILE A 73 -0.40 0.88 12.37
CA ILE A 73 0.95 0.64 12.91
C ILE A 73 1.88 1.78 12.51
N VAL A 74 1.89 2.14 11.24
CA VAL A 74 2.73 3.20 10.68
C VAL A 74 2.38 4.57 11.27
N LYS A 75 1.10 4.87 11.47
CA LYS A 75 0.63 6.07 12.17
C LYS A 75 1.35 6.26 13.50
N ARG A 76 1.38 5.23 14.34
CA ARG A 76 2.03 5.27 15.65
C ARG A 76 3.53 5.54 15.56
N GLU A 77 4.19 5.04 14.53
CA GLU A 77 5.61 5.32 14.33
C GLU A 77 5.85 6.80 13.93
N TYR A 78 4.97 7.40 13.13
CA TYR A 78 5.05 8.83 12.83
C TYR A 78 4.77 9.70 14.07
N GLU A 79 3.77 9.36 14.86
CA GLU A 79 3.48 10.07 16.13
C GLU A 79 4.70 10.05 17.04
N LYS A 80 5.38 8.92 17.20
CA LYS A 80 6.65 8.84 17.96
C LYS A 80 7.76 9.70 17.37
N LEU A 81 7.87 9.79 16.03
CA LEU A 81 8.87 10.66 15.40
C LEU A 81 8.60 12.14 15.71
N ILE A 82 7.34 12.56 15.69
CA ILE A 82 6.89 13.90 16.03
C ILE A 82 7.17 14.20 17.52
N GLU A 83 6.76 13.31 18.42
CA GLU A 83 6.98 13.44 19.87
C GLU A 83 8.47 13.55 20.23
N ASN A 84 9.33 12.82 19.52
CA ASN A 84 10.79 12.85 19.79
C ASN A 84 11.48 14.17 19.38
N ARG A 85 10.85 15.01 18.56
CA ARG A 85 11.33 16.36 18.14
C ARG A 85 12.79 16.41 17.67
N LYS A 86 13.31 15.29 17.14
CA LYS A 86 14.70 15.23 16.68
C LYS A 86 14.92 15.82 15.29
N GLN A 87 13.86 15.96 14.51
CA GLN A 87 13.90 16.46 13.15
C GLN A 87 12.96 17.65 13.00
N SER A 88 13.43 18.69 12.34
CA SER A 88 12.63 19.89 12.01
C SER A 88 11.67 19.63 10.87
N VAL A 89 12.02 18.69 9.98
CA VAL A 89 11.21 18.25 8.83
C VAL A 89 11.11 16.74 8.85
N ILE A 90 9.91 16.21 8.63
CA ILE A 90 9.65 14.77 8.48
C ILE A 90 8.91 14.55 7.17
N ILE A 91 9.53 13.83 6.24
CA ILE A 91 8.89 13.42 4.98
C ILE A 91 8.36 12.00 5.16
N SER A 92 7.08 11.82 4.86
CA SER A 92 6.46 10.48 4.93
C SER A 92 7.04 9.52 3.89
N SER A 93 7.46 8.33 4.34
CA SER A 93 8.00 7.25 3.52
C SER A 93 6.95 6.27 2.98
N CYS A 94 5.66 6.53 3.19
CA CYS A 94 4.58 5.62 2.78
C CYS A 94 4.46 5.45 1.26
N CYS A 95 4.90 6.44 0.48
CA CYS A 95 4.84 6.42 -0.98
C CYS A 95 6.17 5.97 -1.59
N HIS A 96 6.23 4.73 -2.08
CA HIS A 96 7.44 4.19 -2.70
C HIS A 96 7.91 5.00 -3.93
N SER A 97 7.00 5.61 -4.69
CA SER A 97 7.36 6.46 -5.82
C SER A 97 8.11 7.72 -5.36
N VAL A 98 7.65 8.36 -4.28
CA VAL A 98 8.31 9.53 -3.67
C VAL A 98 9.67 9.14 -3.09
N ASN A 99 9.74 8.01 -2.38
CA ASN A 99 10.99 7.49 -1.84
C ASN A 99 12.04 7.28 -2.96
N THR A 100 11.61 6.70 -4.09
CA THR A 100 12.48 6.49 -5.25
C THR A 100 12.89 7.83 -5.90
N LEU A 101 11.99 8.81 -5.95
CA LEU A 101 12.28 10.15 -6.45
C LEU A 101 13.37 10.81 -5.60
N ILE A 102 13.22 10.82 -4.28
CA ILE A 102 14.18 11.37 -3.34
C ILE A 102 15.54 10.68 -3.50
N GLN A 103 15.57 9.34 -3.45
CA GLN A 103 16.80 8.57 -3.55
C GLN A 103 17.59 8.82 -4.83
N LYS A 104 16.90 9.10 -5.96
CA LYS A 104 17.55 9.27 -7.27
C LYS A 104 17.88 10.71 -7.63
N HIS A 105 17.06 11.65 -7.19
CA HIS A 105 17.12 13.03 -7.68
C HIS A 105 17.30 14.08 -6.59
N TYR A 106 17.03 13.73 -5.32
CA TYR A 106 17.12 14.64 -4.18
C TYR A 106 17.86 13.96 -3.00
N PRO A 107 19.10 13.44 -3.19
CA PRO A 107 19.80 12.71 -2.14
C PRO A 107 20.05 13.55 -0.89
N ASP A 108 20.17 14.86 -1.03
CA ASP A 108 20.39 15.79 0.08
C ASP A 108 19.18 15.89 1.03
N VAL A 109 17.99 15.50 0.55
CA VAL A 109 16.74 15.48 1.32
C VAL A 109 16.52 14.15 2.05
N LEU A 110 17.33 13.12 1.76
CA LEU A 110 17.24 11.81 2.43
C LEU A 110 17.23 11.85 3.97
N PRO A 111 18.00 12.74 4.64
CA PRO A 111 17.97 12.81 6.10
C PRO A 111 16.59 13.13 6.69
N TYR A 112 15.70 13.75 5.91
CA TYR A 112 14.34 14.11 6.34
C TYR A 112 13.31 13.02 6.02
N LEU A 113 13.66 12.03 5.18
CA LEU A 113 12.77 10.91 4.86
C LEU A 113 12.67 9.99 6.09
N ALA A 114 11.46 9.81 6.58
CA ALA A 114 11.21 8.96 7.74
C ALA A 114 11.70 7.52 7.51
N ASN A 115 12.39 6.97 8.47
CA ASN A 115 12.79 5.54 8.44
C ASN A 115 11.64 4.67 8.98
N VAL A 116 10.53 4.69 8.27
CA VAL A 116 9.31 3.95 8.59
C VAL A 116 8.90 3.12 7.37
N ILE A 117 8.62 1.85 7.58
CA ILE A 117 8.12 0.97 6.51
C ILE A 117 6.71 1.40 6.06
N SER A 118 6.35 1.06 4.83
CA SER A 118 5.02 1.41 4.32
C SER A 118 3.90 0.60 5.02
N PRO A 119 2.65 1.06 4.98
CA PRO A 119 1.49 0.29 5.49
C PRO A 119 1.39 -1.12 4.91
N MET A 120 1.75 -1.30 3.64
CA MET A 120 1.79 -2.61 2.98
C MET A 120 2.80 -3.53 3.69
N GLN A 121 4.01 -3.06 3.89
CA GLN A 121 5.08 -3.81 4.56
C GLN A 121 4.73 -4.06 6.04
N ALA A 122 4.18 -3.07 6.74
CA ALA A 122 3.79 -3.23 8.14
C ALA A 122 2.68 -4.27 8.34
N HIS A 123 1.69 -4.32 7.44
CA HIS A 123 0.65 -5.35 7.49
C HIS A 123 1.21 -6.72 7.12
N GLY A 124 2.07 -6.80 6.11
CA GLY A 124 2.77 -8.04 5.75
C GLY A 124 3.61 -8.59 6.90
N GLN A 125 4.36 -7.73 7.58
CA GLN A 125 5.13 -8.09 8.78
C GLN A 125 4.22 -8.65 9.89
N LEU A 126 3.09 -7.99 10.16
CA LEU A 126 2.12 -8.47 11.14
C LEU A 126 1.60 -9.86 10.79
N ILE A 127 1.20 -10.08 9.53
CA ILE A 127 0.72 -11.38 9.06
C ILE A 127 1.81 -12.45 9.24
N LYS A 128 3.04 -12.20 8.79
CA LYS A 128 4.14 -13.18 8.91
C LYS A 128 4.54 -13.46 10.35
N ASN A 129 4.39 -12.49 11.25
CA ASN A 129 4.61 -12.69 12.68
C ASN A 129 3.53 -13.57 13.32
N GLN A 130 2.29 -13.43 12.88
CA GLN A 130 1.16 -14.26 13.35
C GLN A 130 1.14 -15.65 12.71
N HIS A 131 1.63 -15.76 11.48
CA HIS A 131 1.62 -16.97 10.66
C HIS A 131 3.01 -17.22 10.07
N PRO A 132 3.97 -17.75 10.86
CA PRO A 132 5.32 -18.01 10.38
C PRO A 132 5.33 -18.95 9.17
N GLY A 133 6.04 -18.54 8.11
CA GLY A 133 6.08 -19.28 6.84
C GLY A 133 4.98 -18.91 5.83
N ALA A 134 3.99 -18.10 6.22
CA ALA A 134 2.94 -17.65 5.31
C ALA A 134 3.50 -16.80 4.16
N LYS A 135 2.83 -16.88 3.02
CA LYS A 135 3.00 -15.98 1.88
C LYS A 135 2.01 -14.83 1.97
N VAL A 136 2.48 -13.62 1.70
CA VAL A 136 1.65 -12.42 1.72
C VAL A 136 1.57 -11.82 0.33
N VAL A 137 0.35 -11.67 -0.17
CA VAL A 137 0.03 -11.02 -1.44
C VAL A 137 -0.65 -9.69 -1.15
N PHE A 138 -0.04 -8.58 -1.56
CA PHE A 138 -0.71 -7.29 -1.54
C PHE A 138 -1.63 -7.14 -2.74
N ILE A 139 -2.81 -6.57 -2.55
CA ILE A 139 -3.78 -6.29 -3.62
C ILE A 139 -4.20 -4.83 -3.55
N GLY A 140 -3.93 -4.06 -4.63
CA GLY A 140 -4.25 -2.64 -4.64
C GLY A 140 -3.95 -1.95 -5.98
N PRO A 141 -4.32 -0.67 -6.18
CA PRO A 141 -4.27 -0.02 -7.49
C PRO A 141 -2.87 0.43 -7.91
N CYS A 142 -1.89 0.45 -7.00
CA CYS A 142 -0.62 1.13 -7.21
C CYS A 142 0.46 0.19 -7.77
N ILE A 143 0.85 0.37 -9.03
CA ILE A 143 1.91 -0.42 -9.67
C ILE A 143 3.29 -0.23 -9.02
N SER A 144 3.52 0.89 -8.33
CA SER A 144 4.76 1.14 -7.60
C SER A 144 4.98 0.13 -6.46
N LYS A 145 3.91 -0.53 -5.99
CA LYS A 145 3.98 -1.56 -4.96
C LYS A 145 4.67 -2.84 -5.44
N LYS A 146 4.61 -3.15 -6.72
CA LYS A 146 5.38 -4.24 -7.33
C LYS A 146 6.90 -4.04 -7.19
N ASP A 147 7.35 -2.81 -7.49
CA ASP A 147 8.77 -2.42 -7.32
C ASP A 147 9.19 -2.38 -5.85
N GLU A 148 8.27 -1.99 -4.96
CA GLU A 148 8.52 -2.00 -3.52
C GLU A 148 8.71 -3.41 -2.97
N VAL A 149 7.89 -4.36 -3.42
CA VAL A 149 8.03 -5.79 -3.06
C VAL A 149 9.37 -6.34 -3.56
N ASP A 150 9.74 -6.05 -4.81
CA ASP A 150 11.02 -6.52 -5.36
C ASP A 150 12.22 -5.97 -4.57
N LYS A 151 12.12 -4.74 -4.10
CA LYS A 151 13.19 -4.05 -3.38
C LYS A 151 13.25 -4.45 -1.90
N TYR A 152 12.11 -4.78 -1.31
CA TYR A 152 11.96 -5.12 0.11
C TYR A 152 11.08 -6.39 0.26
N PRO A 153 11.60 -7.57 -0.07
CA PRO A 153 10.80 -8.81 -0.15
C PRO A 153 10.51 -9.48 1.20
N ASP A 154 10.97 -8.90 2.33
CA ASP A 154 10.92 -9.58 3.62
C ASP A 154 9.50 -9.88 4.12
N TYR A 155 8.56 -8.95 3.89
CA TYR A 155 7.22 -9.01 4.50
C TYR A 155 6.09 -9.24 3.51
N VAL A 156 6.28 -8.91 2.23
CA VAL A 156 5.29 -9.12 1.18
C VAL A 156 5.96 -9.87 0.02
N ASP A 157 5.36 -10.94 -0.44
CA ASP A 157 5.94 -11.86 -1.41
C ASP A 157 5.57 -11.48 -2.87
N CYS A 158 4.40 -10.91 -3.11
CA CYS A 158 4.04 -10.33 -4.40
C CYS A 158 2.94 -9.25 -4.28
N ALA A 159 2.73 -8.47 -5.36
CA ALA A 159 1.72 -7.42 -5.38
C ALA A 159 0.88 -7.51 -6.66
N LEU A 160 -0.44 -7.64 -6.48
CA LEU A 160 -1.42 -7.64 -7.57
C LEU A 160 -2.09 -6.26 -7.67
N THR A 161 -2.42 -5.87 -8.88
CA THR A 161 -3.37 -4.79 -9.14
C THR A 161 -4.81 -5.31 -9.00
N PHE A 162 -5.78 -4.40 -8.91
CA PHE A 162 -7.19 -4.79 -8.95
C PHE A 162 -7.59 -5.38 -10.31
N ASP A 163 -6.97 -4.94 -11.40
CA ASP A 163 -7.21 -5.51 -12.73
C ASP A 163 -6.75 -6.96 -12.80
N GLU A 164 -5.54 -7.26 -12.31
CA GLU A 164 -5.04 -8.64 -12.21
C GLU A 164 -5.94 -9.53 -11.33
N LEU A 165 -6.45 -8.99 -10.22
CA LEU A 165 -7.42 -9.73 -9.40
C LEU A 165 -8.72 -9.99 -10.15
N ASN A 166 -9.26 -9.00 -10.87
CA ASN A 166 -10.48 -9.14 -11.67
C ASN A 166 -10.34 -10.21 -12.74
N ASP A 167 -9.22 -10.18 -13.47
CA ASP A 167 -8.91 -11.18 -14.51
C ASP A 167 -8.82 -12.57 -13.90
N TRP A 168 -8.14 -12.72 -12.75
CA TRP A 168 -8.04 -14.01 -12.06
C TRP A 168 -9.39 -14.50 -11.56
N MET A 169 -10.23 -13.64 -10.98
CA MET A 169 -11.59 -14.01 -10.55
C MET A 169 -12.43 -14.47 -11.74
N ALA A 170 -12.38 -13.75 -12.85
CA ALA A 170 -13.11 -14.10 -14.08
C ALA A 170 -12.68 -15.45 -14.67
N GLU A 171 -11.36 -15.69 -14.75
CA GLU A 171 -10.80 -16.97 -15.20
C GLU A 171 -11.21 -18.15 -14.30
N SER A 172 -11.34 -17.91 -12.99
CA SER A 172 -11.69 -18.93 -12.00
C SER A 172 -13.19 -19.09 -11.78
N GLY A 173 -14.04 -18.28 -12.44
CA GLY A 173 -15.48 -18.27 -12.23
C GLY A 173 -15.88 -17.85 -10.82
N VAL A 174 -15.06 -17.04 -10.15
CA VAL A 174 -15.33 -16.55 -8.79
C VAL A 174 -16.06 -15.22 -8.86
N GLU A 175 -17.21 -15.16 -8.21
CA GLU A 175 -18.02 -13.94 -8.08
C GLU A 175 -18.12 -13.51 -6.62
N PHE A 176 -18.39 -12.21 -6.40
CA PHE A 176 -18.63 -11.65 -5.08
C PHE A 176 -19.96 -12.15 -4.53
N ASP A 177 -19.93 -12.54 -3.25
CA ASP A 177 -21.12 -12.97 -2.51
C ASP A 177 -21.60 -11.84 -1.60
N PHE A 178 -22.65 -11.14 -2.02
CA PHE A 178 -23.23 -10.01 -1.32
C PHE A 178 -24.05 -10.38 -0.06
N SER A 179 -24.15 -11.67 0.28
CA SER A 179 -24.82 -12.11 1.50
C SER A 179 -23.99 -11.86 2.78
N GLN A 180 -22.71 -11.51 2.63
CA GLN A 180 -21.80 -11.29 3.75
C GLN A 180 -22.01 -9.90 4.37
N GLU A 181 -22.30 -9.84 5.66
CA GLU A 181 -22.43 -8.59 6.41
C GLU A 181 -21.06 -8.00 6.77
N ASP A 182 -20.97 -6.67 6.82
CA ASP A 182 -19.77 -5.98 7.27
C ASP A 182 -19.68 -6.04 8.82
N MET A 183 -18.80 -6.89 9.30
CA MET A 183 -18.50 -7.03 10.73
C MET A 183 -17.43 -6.06 11.22
N THR A 184 -16.79 -5.30 10.31
CA THR A 184 -15.69 -4.39 10.64
C THR A 184 -16.16 -2.94 10.66
N GLY A 185 -16.04 -2.27 11.81
CA GLY A 185 -16.24 -0.83 11.93
C GLY A 185 -15.22 -0.04 11.09
N GLY A 186 -15.66 1.05 10.45
CA GLY A 186 -14.80 1.94 9.68
C GLY A 186 -13.82 2.70 10.58
N GLY A 187 -12.53 2.33 10.58
CA GLY A 187 -11.48 3.06 11.30
C GLY A 187 -10.88 4.19 10.46
N ARG A 188 -10.35 5.25 11.13
CA ARG A 188 -9.67 6.40 10.49
C ARG A 188 -8.50 6.00 9.57
N ALA A 189 -7.86 4.87 9.82
CA ALA A 189 -6.75 4.36 9.02
C ALA A 189 -7.13 4.01 7.56
N ARG A 190 -8.41 3.86 7.24
CA ARG A 190 -8.90 3.71 5.86
C ARG A 190 -8.71 4.96 5.02
N TRP A 191 -8.56 6.14 5.65
CA TRP A 191 -8.30 7.41 4.95
C TRP A 191 -6.85 7.55 4.47
N PHE A 192 -5.94 6.71 4.94
CA PHE A 192 -4.50 6.78 4.62
C PHE A 192 -4.18 6.93 3.13
N PRO A 193 -4.90 6.29 2.19
CA PRO A 193 -4.63 6.44 0.76
C PRO A 193 -5.13 7.76 0.16
N THR A 194 -5.95 8.53 0.89
CA THR A 194 -6.48 9.81 0.39
C THR A 194 -5.48 10.94 0.62
N ARG A 195 -5.66 12.05 -0.11
CA ARG A 195 -4.85 13.25 0.09
C ARG A 195 -5.04 13.75 1.53
N GLY A 196 -3.92 13.90 2.25
CA GLY A 196 -3.95 14.30 3.67
C GLY A 196 -4.39 13.22 4.65
N GLY A 197 -4.80 12.04 4.19
CA GLY A 197 -5.36 10.98 5.04
C GLY A 197 -4.43 10.47 6.13
N ILE A 198 -3.12 10.53 5.94
CA ILE A 198 -2.14 10.24 7.00
C ILE A 198 -2.31 11.27 8.12
N ILE A 199 -2.31 12.57 7.79
CA ILE A 199 -2.45 13.69 8.73
C ILE A 199 -3.78 13.61 9.46
N GLU A 200 -4.88 13.41 8.75
CA GLU A 200 -6.23 13.30 9.31
C GLU A 200 -6.40 12.10 10.25
N SER A 201 -5.58 11.07 10.10
CA SER A 201 -5.61 9.89 10.94
C SER A 201 -4.82 10.04 12.23
N MET A 202 -3.86 10.98 12.30
CA MET A 202 -2.96 11.20 13.43
C MET A 202 -3.56 12.14 14.46
N ASP A 203 -3.04 12.08 15.70
CA ASP A 203 -3.22 13.11 16.68
C ASP A 203 -2.24 14.25 16.35
N ILE A 204 -2.78 15.46 16.09
CA ILE A 204 -2.01 16.60 15.61
C ILE A 204 -1.26 17.24 16.79
N ASP A 205 0.03 17.49 16.61
CA ASP A 205 0.84 18.33 17.50
C ASP A 205 0.88 19.75 16.92
N ASP A 206 0.37 20.76 17.66
CA ASP A 206 0.23 22.14 17.20
C ASP A 206 1.58 22.85 16.96
N ASP A 207 2.68 22.29 17.44
CA ASP A 207 4.03 22.81 17.19
C ASP A 207 4.57 22.45 15.80
N PHE A 208 3.87 21.61 15.04
CA PHE A 208 4.22 21.22 13.69
C PHE A 208 3.22 21.75 12.66
N SER A 209 3.73 22.15 11.50
CA SER A 209 2.92 22.43 10.32
C SER A 209 2.86 21.19 9.42
N TYR A 210 1.66 20.80 9.00
CA TYR A 210 1.43 19.59 8.22
C TYR A 210 1.03 19.95 6.79
N PHE A 211 1.71 19.34 5.82
CA PHE A 211 1.46 19.59 4.40
C PHE A 211 1.20 18.28 3.67
N SER A 212 0.18 18.28 2.83
CA SER A 212 -0.11 17.20 1.90
C SER A 212 0.11 17.66 0.48
N VAL A 213 1.04 16.99 -0.22
CA VAL A 213 1.46 17.33 -1.57
C VAL A 213 1.00 16.24 -2.54
N ASP A 214 0.44 16.61 -3.69
CA ASP A 214 -0.05 15.70 -4.70
C ASP A 214 0.46 16.13 -6.11
N GLY A 215 0.80 15.13 -6.92
CA GLY A 215 1.39 15.36 -8.23
C GLY A 215 2.91 15.49 -8.20
N ILE A 216 3.54 15.20 -9.36
CA ILE A 216 5.00 15.14 -9.45
C ILE A 216 5.65 16.53 -9.35
N GLU A 217 5.03 17.54 -9.94
CA GLU A 217 5.55 18.91 -9.98
C GLU A 217 5.54 19.51 -8.56
N ASP A 218 4.40 19.39 -7.85
CA ASP A 218 4.30 19.90 -6.48
C ASP A 218 5.22 19.13 -5.52
N CYS A 219 5.37 17.81 -5.72
CA CYS A 219 6.35 17.04 -4.94
C CYS A 219 7.79 17.52 -5.18
N MET A 220 8.15 17.83 -6.42
CA MET A 220 9.48 18.34 -6.74
C MET A 220 9.71 19.72 -6.12
N ASN A 221 8.74 20.62 -6.26
CA ASN A 221 8.81 21.96 -5.64
C ASN A 221 8.99 21.87 -4.13
N ALA A 222 8.18 21.05 -3.44
CA ALA A 222 8.30 20.86 -2.01
C ALA A 222 9.66 20.26 -1.58
N LEU A 223 10.25 19.37 -2.38
CA LEU A 223 11.57 18.81 -2.12
C LEU A 223 12.68 19.85 -2.35
N GLU A 224 12.53 20.74 -3.32
CA GLU A 224 13.43 21.87 -3.56
C GLU A 224 13.37 22.88 -2.43
N ASP A 225 12.18 23.24 -1.95
CA ASP A 225 12.01 24.11 -0.79
C ASP A 225 12.68 23.54 0.47
N ILE A 226 12.54 22.22 0.71
CA ILE A 226 13.20 21.55 1.86
C ILE A 226 14.73 21.53 1.71
N ARG A 227 15.24 21.37 0.49
CA ARG A 227 16.68 21.37 0.20
C ARG A 227 17.30 22.75 0.40
N ASP A 228 16.58 23.78 -0.01
CA ASP A 228 17.10 25.17 -0.06
C ASP A 228 16.92 25.91 1.29
N GLY A 229 16.14 25.35 2.25
CA GLY A 229 15.94 25.85 3.64
C GLY A 229 14.74 26.75 3.74
#